data_55ff84e9468083dbd2afe2262c68a73c
#
_entry.id   55ff84e9468083dbd2afe2262c68a73c
#
_cell.length_a   1.000
_cell.length_b   1.000
_cell.length_c   1.000
_cell.angle_alpha   90.00
_cell.angle_beta   90.00
_cell.angle_gamma   90.00
#
_symmetry.space_group_name_H-M   'P 1'
#
loop_
_entity.id
_entity.type
_entity.pdbx_description
1 polymer ?
#
loop_
_entity_poly.entity_id
_entity_poly.type
_entity_poly.pdbx_seq_one_letter_code
_entity_poly.pdbx_strand_id
1 'polypeptide(L)'
;LPLGVSRLPIYRTLTTAAVAVIVPFTTQELLHKGGLFYGVNAISQNLVVGSRTSTMNGNSFILGTSGAGKSQFGKGEIMQVFLGRPNDDLIIVDAEHEYAPLGQAIGATTVEISAGSRACINPLHIDRDAPADDGSPVKLKAEFILSLCEVLIGGVNGLSAPQRSIIDRCVTRIYGQFFQDKRMAPPTLLNLF
;
A
#
# COMPACT_ATOMS: atom_id res chain seq x y z
N LEU A 1 11.91 27.08 -31.27
CA LEU A 1 12.35 27.00 -32.66
C LEU A 1 13.46 25.96 -32.76
N PRO A 2 13.17 24.75 -33.25
CA PRO A 2 14.10 23.63 -33.18
C PRO A 2 15.36 23.79 -34.05
N LEU A 3 15.43 24.77 -34.95
CA LEU A 3 16.52 24.91 -35.86
C LEU A 3 17.40 26.15 -35.65
N GLY A 4 17.13 27.01 -34.65
CA GLY A 4 17.91 28.21 -34.36
C GLY A 4 18.02 29.22 -35.51
N VAL A 5 17.29 29.03 -36.61
CA VAL A 5 17.35 29.91 -37.78
C VAL A 5 16.34 31.01 -37.67
N SER A 6 16.81 32.25 -37.47
CA SER A 6 15.95 33.42 -37.52
C SER A 6 15.75 33.87 -38.97
N ARG A 7 14.51 33.94 -39.42
CA ARG A 7 14.10 34.48 -40.71
C ARG A 7 13.79 35.99 -40.72
N LEU A 8 13.75 36.56 -39.49
CA LEU A 8 13.50 37.97 -39.29
C LEU A 8 14.78 38.68 -38.87
N PRO A 9 15.24 39.74 -39.57
CA PRO A 9 16.49 40.44 -39.24
C PRO A 9 16.37 41.44 -38.08
N ILE A 10 15.35 41.25 -37.23
CA ILE A 10 15.08 42.15 -36.10
C ILE A 10 15.55 41.45 -34.81
N TYR A 11 16.61 41.95 -34.21
CA TYR A 11 17.13 41.49 -32.94
C TYR A 11 16.81 42.51 -31.85
N ARG A 12 16.33 42.06 -30.72
CA ARG A 12 16.17 42.85 -29.49
C ARG A 12 16.88 42.14 -28.36
N THR A 13 17.68 42.85 -27.64
CA THR A 13 18.30 42.38 -26.41
C THR A 13 17.25 42.42 -25.29
N LEU A 14 17.00 41.30 -24.66
CA LEU A 14 16.14 41.19 -23.49
C LEU A 14 17.00 40.84 -22.27
N THR A 15 16.66 41.40 -21.12
CA THR A 15 17.28 40.97 -19.85
C THR A 15 16.88 39.56 -19.52
N THR A 16 17.70 38.84 -18.75
CA THR A 16 17.38 37.47 -18.31
C THR A 16 16.02 37.40 -17.57
N ALA A 17 15.72 38.44 -16.81
CA ALA A 17 14.41 38.52 -16.12
C ALA A 17 13.25 38.64 -17.12
N ALA A 18 13.41 39.42 -18.19
CA ALA A 18 12.38 39.55 -19.22
C ALA A 18 12.19 38.24 -20.03
N VAL A 19 13.28 37.50 -20.27
CA VAL A 19 13.21 36.17 -20.93
C VAL A 19 12.55 35.13 -20.01
N ALA A 20 12.83 35.18 -18.71
CA ALA A 20 12.22 34.25 -17.74
C ALA A 20 10.70 34.37 -17.68
N VAL A 21 10.14 35.54 -17.93
CA VAL A 21 8.67 35.75 -18.00
C VAL A 21 8.04 35.08 -19.24
N ILE A 22 8.83 34.88 -20.32
CA ILE A 22 8.35 34.26 -21.57
C ILE A 22 8.32 32.73 -21.45
N VAL A 23 9.01 32.15 -20.45
CA VAL A 23 9.03 30.72 -20.21
C VAL A 23 7.70 30.30 -19.54
N PRO A 24 6.81 29.57 -20.24
CA PRO A 24 5.47 29.26 -19.72
C PRO A 24 5.45 28.16 -18.64
N PHE A 25 6.64 27.64 -18.26
CA PHE A 25 6.75 26.51 -17.31
C PHE A 25 6.87 27.00 -15.87
N THR A 26 5.87 27.74 -15.42
CA THR A 26 5.85 28.25 -14.04
C THR A 26 5.16 27.32 -13.05
N THR A 27 4.39 26.35 -13.55
CA THR A 27 3.64 25.40 -12.71
C THR A 27 3.64 24.01 -13.34
N GLN A 28 3.80 23.00 -12.49
CA GLN A 28 3.57 21.63 -12.88
C GLN A 28 2.09 21.29 -12.63
N GLU A 29 1.39 20.85 -13.66
CA GLU A 29 0.00 20.41 -13.54
C GLU A 29 -0.07 18.90 -13.47
N LEU A 30 -0.95 18.39 -12.61
CA LEU A 30 -1.22 16.98 -12.47
C LEU A 30 -2.70 16.75 -12.75
N LEU A 31 -3.00 16.15 -13.91
CA LEU A 31 -4.35 15.82 -14.32
C LEU A 31 -4.41 14.43 -14.94
N HIS A 32 -4.49 13.40 -14.09
CA HIS A 32 -4.61 12.03 -14.53
C HIS A 32 -6.09 11.64 -14.73
N LYS A 33 -6.39 11.06 -15.87
CA LYS A 33 -7.76 10.54 -16.13
C LYS A 33 -8.12 9.44 -15.13
N GLY A 34 -9.26 9.59 -14.46
CA GLY A 34 -9.70 8.64 -13.43
C GLY A 34 -8.90 8.71 -12.13
N GLY A 35 -8.13 9.79 -11.92
CA GLY A 35 -7.40 10.03 -10.68
C GLY A 35 -8.30 10.55 -9.56
N LEU A 36 -7.73 10.63 -8.36
CA LEU A 36 -8.36 11.20 -7.18
C LEU A 36 -8.09 12.70 -7.12
N PHE A 37 -9.03 13.45 -6.60
CA PHE A 37 -8.88 14.88 -6.40
C PHE A 37 -8.06 15.16 -5.14
N TYR A 38 -6.97 15.89 -5.29
CA TYR A 38 -6.09 16.27 -4.19
C TYR A 38 -6.15 17.75 -3.82
N GLY A 39 -6.72 18.58 -4.66
CA GLY A 39 -6.84 20.01 -4.39
C GLY A 39 -6.78 20.87 -5.65
N VAL A 40 -6.44 22.13 -5.44
CA VAL A 40 -6.29 23.13 -6.49
C VAL A 40 -4.87 23.70 -6.43
N ASN A 41 -4.23 23.82 -7.57
CA ASN A 41 -2.88 24.41 -7.66
C ASN A 41 -2.94 25.89 -7.24
N ALA A 42 -2.10 26.27 -6.28
CA ALA A 42 -2.11 27.62 -5.71
C ALA A 42 -1.76 28.73 -6.72
N ILE A 43 -1.03 28.41 -7.78
CA ILE A 43 -0.59 29.38 -8.79
C ILE A 43 -1.53 29.37 -10.00
N SER A 44 -1.76 28.23 -10.62
CA SER A 44 -2.57 28.13 -11.84
C SER A 44 -4.07 28.03 -11.57
N GLN A 45 -4.49 27.81 -10.33
CA GLN A 45 -5.89 27.57 -9.94
C GLN A 45 -6.54 26.36 -10.65
N ASN A 46 -5.74 25.51 -11.30
CA ASN A 46 -6.21 24.29 -11.93
C ASN A 46 -6.36 23.15 -10.92
N LEU A 47 -7.21 22.19 -11.23
CA LEU A 47 -7.43 21.01 -10.42
C LEU A 47 -6.16 20.12 -10.39
N VAL A 48 -5.83 19.63 -9.21
CA VAL A 48 -4.80 18.61 -9.00
C VAL A 48 -5.50 17.25 -8.85
N VAL A 49 -5.41 16.42 -9.90
CA VAL A 49 -6.02 15.10 -9.97
C VAL A 49 -4.93 14.08 -10.25
N GLY A 50 -4.67 13.22 -9.28
CA GLY A 50 -3.61 12.22 -9.35
C GLY A 50 -4.14 10.79 -9.34
N SER A 51 -3.48 9.88 -10.05
CA SER A 51 -3.75 8.45 -9.97
C SER A 51 -2.49 7.71 -9.55
N ARG A 52 -2.53 7.03 -8.41
CA ARG A 52 -1.40 6.22 -7.95
C ARG A 52 -1.15 5.01 -8.85
N THR A 53 -2.19 4.50 -9.49
CA THR A 53 -2.08 3.36 -10.42
C THR A 53 -1.37 3.72 -11.73
N SER A 54 -1.26 5.02 -12.05
CA SER A 54 -0.52 5.50 -13.23
C SER A 54 0.94 5.83 -12.94
N THR A 55 1.39 5.71 -11.69
CA THR A 55 2.79 5.90 -11.30
C THR A 55 3.54 4.58 -11.27
N MET A 56 4.86 4.61 -11.38
CA MET A 56 5.70 3.40 -11.28
C MET A 56 5.56 2.69 -9.93
N ASN A 57 5.25 3.44 -8.88
CA ASN A 57 5.01 2.94 -7.54
C ASN A 57 3.84 3.69 -6.92
N GLY A 58 2.79 2.95 -6.53
CA GLY A 58 1.58 3.49 -5.91
C GLY A 58 1.71 3.85 -4.43
N ASN A 59 2.85 3.56 -3.80
CA ASN A 59 3.08 3.87 -2.39
C ASN A 59 3.19 5.38 -2.16
N SER A 60 2.68 5.84 -1.03
CA SER A 60 2.79 7.25 -0.63
C SER A 60 2.94 7.41 0.87
N PHE A 61 3.44 8.57 1.28
CA PHE A 61 3.55 8.97 2.67
C PHE A 61 2.79 10.28 2.87
N ILE A 62 2.01 10.35 3.95
CA ILE A 62 1.34 11.58 4.38
C ILE A 62 2.08 12.07 5.63
N LEU A 63 2.86 13.13 5.49
CA LEU A 63 3.68 13.69 6.54
C LEU A 63 3.11 15.02 7.02
N GLY A 64 3.18 15.27 8.31
CA GLY A 64 2.75 16.52 8.91
C GLY A 64 2.84 16.47 10.42
N THR A 65 2.84 17.63 11.05
CA THR A 65 2.79 17.77 12.52
C THR A 65 1.45 17.26 13.07
N SER A 66 1.36 17.06 14.39
CA SER A 66 0.08 16.75 15.03
C SER A 66 -0.94 17.86 14.76
N GLY A 67 -2.17 17.50 14.49
CA GLY A 67 -3.23 18.47 14.15
C GLY A 67 -3.20 19.04 12.71
N ALA A 68 -2.23 18.67 11.87
CA ALA A 68 -2.14 19.18 10.49
C ALA A 68 -3.18 18.59 9.51
N GLY A 69 -4.08 17.73 9.97
CA GLY A 69 -5.14 17.17 9.13
C GLY A 69 -4.75 15.91 8.36
N LYS A 70 -3.64 15.20 8.72
CA LYS A 70 -3.20 13.97 8.05
C LYS A 70 -4.30 12.90 7.96
N SER A 71 -4.93 12.59 9.11
CA SER A 71 -5.99 11.59 9.17
C SER A 71 -7.23 12.01 8.38
N GLN A 72 -7.55 13.30 8.37
CA GLN A 72 -8.66 13.85 7.58
C GLN A 72 -8.38 13.72 6.08
N PHE A 73 -7.16 14.02 5.66
CA PHE A 73 -6.73 13.82 4.27
C PHE A 73 -6.82 12.35 3.85
N GLY A 74 -6.29 11.44 4.70
CA GLY A 74 -6.38 9.99 4.46
C GLY A 74 -7.82 9.48 4.37
N LYS A 75 -8.71 9.94 5.26
CA LYS A 75 -10.15 9.61 5.20
C LYS A 75 -10.80 10.10 3.90
N GLY A 76 -10.45 11.31 3.45
CA GLY A 76 -10.93 11.85 2.18
C GLY A 76 -10.47 11.04 0.97
N GLU A 77 -9.23 10.58 0.99
CA GLU A 77 -8.70 9.71 -0.08
C GLU A 77 -9.38 8.34 -0.09
N ILE A 78 -9.52 7.68 1.06
CA ILE A 78 -10.23 6.40 1.21
C ILE A 78 -11.67 6.52 0.68
N MET A 79 -12.38 7.60 1.04
CA MET A 79 -13.74 7.82 0.57
C MET A 79 -13.81 7.98 -0.96
N GLN A 80 -12.86 8.70 -1.56
CA GLN A 80 -12.80 8.84 -3.01
C GLN A 80 -12.52 7.50 -3.71
N VAL A 81 -11.63 6.67 -3.15
CA VAL A 81 -11.35 5.32 -3.68
C VAL A 81 -12.59 4.45 -3.56
N PHE A 82 -13.24 4.43 -2.40
CA PHE A 82 -14.45 3.64 -2.16
C PHE A 82 -15.58 3.98 -3.14
N LEU A 83 -15.79 5.27 -3.38
CA LEU A 83 -16.85 5.73 -4.30
C LEU A 83 -16.48 5.58 -5.79
N GLY A 84 -15.21 5.79 -6.11
CA GLY A 84 -14.75 5.81 -7.50
C GLY A 84 -14.30 4.45 -8.05
N ARG A 85 -14.02 3.48 -7.15
CA ARG A 85 -13.47 2.15 -7.51
C ARG A 85 -14.20 1.05 -6.74
N PRO A 86 -15.44 0.73 -7.10
CA PRO A 86 -16.28 -0.21 -6.33
C PRO A 86 -15.79 -1.66 -6.36
N ASN A 87 -14.84 -2.00 -7.23
CA ASN A 87 -14.26 -3.34 -7.35
C ASN A 87 -12.92 -3.48 -6.63
N ASP A 88 -12.41 -2.40 -6.00
CA ASP A 88 -11.15 -2.44 -5.27
C ASP A 88 -11.43 -2.79 -3.80
N ASP A 89 -10.61 -3.67 -3.24
CA ASP A 89 -10.63 -3.97 -1.82
C ASP A 89 -9.86 -2.90 -1.04
N LEU A 90 -10.43 -2.46 0.10
CA LEU A 90 -9.82 -1.51 1.01
C LEU A 90 -9.46 -2.20 2.33
N ILE A 91 -8.18 -2.23 2.65
CA ILE A 91 -7.66 -2.75 3.92
C ILE A 91 -7.04 -1.60 4.70
N ILE A 92 -7.56 -1.34 5.90
CA ILE A 92 -7.10 -0.26 6.77
C ILE A 92 -6.55 -0.88 8.06
N VAL A 93 -5.29 -0.58 8.39
CA VAL A 93 -4.70 -0.92 9.67
C VAL A 93 -4.69 0.33 10.53
N ASP A 94 -5.55 0.35 11.54
CA ASP A 94 -5.84 1.52 12.38
C ASP A 94 -5.41 1.27 13.83
N ALA A 95 -4.19 1.69 14.16
CA ALA A 95 -3.63 1.52 15.50
C ALA A 95 -4.19 2.52 16.53
N GLU A 96 -4.71 3.65 16.08
CA GLU A 96 -5.19 4.75 16.94
C GLU A 96 -6.72 4.84 17.00
N HIS A 97 -7.44 3.93 16.34
CA HIS A 97 -8.91 3.89 16.25
C HIS A 97 -9.55 5.17 15.68
N GLU A 98 -8.83 5.89 14.82
CA GLU A 98 -9.34 7.11 14.20
C GLU A 98 -10.29 6.85 13.02
N TYR A 99 -10.19 5.68 12.38
CA TYR A 99 -10.95 5.32 11.17
C TYR A 99 -12.24 4.57 11.45
N ALA A 100 -12.52 4.19 12.71
CA ALA A 100 -13.72 3.44 13.06
C ALA A 100 -15.04 4.11 12.62
N PRO A 101 -15.24 5.44 12.76
CA PRO A 101 -16.45 6.10 12.28
C PRO A 101 -16.60 6.04 10.76
N LEU A 102 -15.50 6.15 10.03
CA LEU A 102 -15.49 6.01 8.56
C LEU A 102 -15.88 4.59 8.17
N GLY A 103 -15.28 3.57 8.82
CA GLY A 103 -15.61 2.17 8.60
C GLY A 103 -17.09 1.87 8.78
N GLN A 104 -17.70 2.37 9.84
CA GLN A 104 -19.14 2.25 10.06
C GLN A 104 -19.96 2.91 8.95
N ALA A 105 -19.57 4.10 8.50
CA ALA A 105 -20.29 4.83 7.47
C ALA A 105 -20.28 4.13 6.10
N ILE A 106 -19.20 3.42 5.77
CA ILE A 106 -19.07 2.67 4.51
C ILE A 106 -19.44 1.20 4.62
N GLY A 107 -19.89 0.73 5.80
CA GLY A 107 -20.28 -0.65 6.03
C GLY A 107 -19.11 -1.63 6.08
N ALA A 108 -17.92 -1.18 6.47
CA ALA A 108 -16.74 -2.02 6.57
C ALA A 108 -16.83 -3.03 7.73
N THR A 109 -16.23 -4.20 7.56
CA THR A 109 -16.03 -5.15 8.63
C THR A 109 -14.85 -4.74 9.48
N THR A 110 -15.08 -4.49 10.77
CA THR A 110 -14.03 -4.15 11.73
C THR A 110 -13.62 -5.37 12.52
N VAL A 111 -12.31 -5.67 12.54
CA VAL A 111 -11.72 -6.73 13.36
C VAL A 111 -10.81 -6.07 14.39
N GLU A 112 -11.18 -6.14 15.66
CA GLU A 112 -10.36 -5.62 16.74
C GLU A 112 -9.37 -6.70 17.20
N ILE A 113 -8.07 -6.39 17.15
CA ILE A 113 -6.98 -7.27 17.59
C ILE A 113 -6.36 -6.63 18.82
N SER A 114 -6.68 -7.13 19.99
CA SER A 114 -6.14 -6.70 21.28
C SER A 114 -5.92 -7.89 22.20
N ALA A 115 -5.17 -7.70 23.28
CA ALA A 115 -4.88 -8.77 24.25
C ALA A 115 -6.16 -9.37 24.91
N GLY A 116 -7.27 -8.61 24.93
CA GLY A 116 -8.58 -9.06 25.46
C GLY A 116 -9.58 -9.45 24.39
N SER A 117 -9.26 -9.30 23.12
CA SER A 117 -10.14 -9.61 22.00
C SER A 117 -10.30 -11.13 21.83
N ARG A 118 -11.50 -11.55 21.42
CA ARG A 118 -11.75 -12.92 20.95
C ARG A 118 -11.38 -13.12 19.47
N ALA A 119 -11.14 -12.03 18.74
CA ALA A 119 -10.73 -12.09 17.35
C ALA A 119 -9.24 -12.47 17.27
N CYS A 120 -8.96 -13.56 16.59
CA CYS A 120 -7.59 -14.05 16.37
C CYS A 120 -7.37 -14.23 14.87
N ILE A 121 -6.22 -13.78 14.40
CA ILE A 121 -5.78 -14.08 13.03
C ILE A 121 -4.95 -15.36 13.08
N ASN A 122 -5.34 -16.36 12.30
CA ASN A 122 -4.55 -17.57 12.13
C ASN A 122 -3.48 -17.34 11.06
N PRO A 123 -2.20 -17.18 11.42
CA PRO A 123 -1.13 -16.90 10.47
C PRO A 123 -0.86 -18.07 9.52
N LEU A 124 -1.23 -19.31 9.91
CA LEU A 124 -1.08 -20.50 9.07
C LEU A 124 -2.30 -20.77 8.18
N HIS A 125 -3.31 -19.93 8.23
CA HIS A 125 -4.45 -20.11 7.34
C HIS A 125 -4.02 -20.03 5.88
N ILE A 126 -4.40 -21.03 5.08
CA ILE A 126 -4.19 -21.10 3.64
C ILE A 126 -5.46 -21.63 2.99
N ASP A 127 -5.88 -20.99 1.92
CA ASP A 127 -6.99 -21.48 1.12
C ASP A 127 -6.51 -22.59 0.19
N ARG A 128 -7.23 -23.71 0.17
CA ARG A 128 -6.91 -24.86 -0.70
C ARG A 128 -7.17 -24.56 -2.16
N ASP A 129 -8.14 -23.71 -2.43
CA ASP A 129 -8.63 -23.39 -3.77
C ASP A 129 -8.01 -22.08 -4.31
N ALA A 130 -7.07 -21.48 -3.56
CA ALA A 130 -6.39 -20.29 -4.02
C ALA A 130 -5.64 -20.56 -5.34
N PRO A 131 -5.82 -19.71 -6.37
CA PRO A 131 -5.10 -19.86 -7.63
C PRO A 131 -3.59 -19.79 -7.36
N ALA A 132 -2.85 -20.70 -7.95
CA ALA A 132 -1.39 -20.72 -7.88
C ALA A 132 -0.82 -19.66 -8.83
N ASP A 133 -0.87 -18.38 -8.41
CA ASP A 133 -0.15 -17.32 -9.07
C ASP A 133 1.35 -17.43 -8.73
N ASP A 134 2.20 -17.49 -9.74
CA ASP A 134 3.68 -17.34 -9.77
C ASP A 134 4.54 -17.98 -8.67
N GLY A 135 3.98 -18.85 -7.84
CA GLY A 135 4.76 -19.56 -6.81
C GLY A 135 3.90 -20.57 -6.06
N SER A 136 4.51 -21.63 -5.55
CA SER A 136 3.79 -22.56 -4.66
C SER A 136 3.25 -21.76 -3.47
N PRO A 137 1.92 -21.71 -3.22
CA PRO A 137 1.33 -21.00 -2.08
C PRO A 137 1.96 -21.39 -0.74
N VAL A 138 2.43 -22.63 -0.65
CA VAL A 138 3.14 -23.17 0.51
C VAL A 138 4.49 -22.49 0.72
N LYS A 139 5.24 -22.17 -0.34
CA LYS A 139 6.53 -21.46 -0.21
C LYS A 139 6.36 -20.05 0.32
N LEU A 140 5.45 -19.29 -0.26
CA LEU A 140 5.15 -17.93 0.20
C LEU A 140 4.70 -17.93 1.65
N LYS A 141 3.89 -18.92 2.02
CA LYS A 141 3.41 -19.06 3.40
C LYS A 141 4.54 -19.49 4.34
N ALA A 142 5.45 -20.35 3.91
CA ALA A 142 6.61 -20.75 4.70
C ALA A 142 7.55 -19.55 4.96
N GLU A 143 7.82 -18.72 3.97
CA GLU A 143 8.59 -17.49 4.13
C GLU A 143 7.92 -16.50 5.10
N PHE A 144 6.59 -16.36 4.99
CA PHE A 144 5.82 -15.54 5.93
C PHE A 144 5.93 -16.06 7.37
N ILE A 145 5.78 -17.38 7.60
CA ILE A 145 5.89 -17.99 8.93
C ILE A 145 7.32 -17.86 9.48
N LEU A 146 8.34 -18.02 8.64
CA LEU A 146 9.73 -17.78 9.04
C LEU A 146 9.93 -16.35 9.50
N SER A 147 9.43 -15.37 8.75
CA SER A 147 9.51 -13.94 9.10
C SER A 147 8.74 -13.65 10.40
N LEU A 148 7.56 -14.23 10.57
CA LEU A 148 6.78 -14.11 11.80
C LEU A 148 7.54 -14.68 13.01
N CYS A 149 8.10 -15.87 12.88
CA CYS A 149 8.92 -16.49 13.94
C CYS A 149 10.17 -15.65 14.23
N GLU A 150 10.78 -15.05 13.22
CA GLU A 150 11.93 -14.16 13.41
C GLU A 150 11.58 -12.95 14.27
N VAL A 151 10.43 -12.34 14.04
CA VAL A 151 9.95 -11.23 14.87
C VAL A 151 9.58 -11.66 16.28
N LEU A 152 8.97 -12.84 16.46
CA LEU A 152 8.47 -13.29 17.75
C LEU A 152 9.57 -13.86 18.66
N ILE A 153 10.53 -14.60 18.12
CA ILE A 153 11.53 -15.36 18.90
C ILE A 153 12.98 -15.12 18.48
N GLY A 154 13.21 -14.43 17.35
CA GLY A 154 14.57 -14.24 16.80
C GLY A 154 15.44 -13.27 17.60
N GLY A 155 14.85 -12.42 18.44
CA GLY A 155 15.60 -11.43 19.23
C GLY A 155 16.40 -10.47 18.34
N VAL A 156 17.48 -9.90 18.91
CA VAL A 156 18.32 -8.90 18.21
C VAL A 156 19.12 -9.50 17.04
N ASN A 157 19.45 -10.80 17.13
CA ASN A 157 20.30 -11.48 16.13
C ASN A 157 19.50 -12.28 15.09
N GLY A 158 18.16 -12.25 15.16
CA GLY A 158 17.30 -13.06 14.29
C GLY A 158 17.35 -14.55 14.61
N LEU A 159 16.74 -15.38 13.76
CA LEU A 159 16.76 -16.84 13.90
C LEU A 159 18.09 -17.40 13.40
N SER A 160 18.66 -18.35 14.18
CA SER A 160 19.82 -19.12 13.74
C SER A 160 19.49 -20.04 12.57
N ALA A 161 20.51 -20.46 11.80
CA ALA A 161 20.32 -21.36 10.66
C ALA A 161 19.64 -22.71 11.04
N PRO A 162 19.97 -23.35 12.17
CA PRO A 162 19.24 -24.55 12.62
C PRO A 162 17.76 -24.29 12.91
N GLN A 163 17.43 -23.16 13.58
CA GLN A 163 16.05 -22.78 13.88
C GLN A 163 15.24 -22.55 12.61
N ARG A 164 15.79 -21.82 11.63
CA ARG A 164 15.16 -21.63 10.33
C ARG A 164 14.87 -22.96 9.62
N SER A 165 15.84 -23.88 9.63
CA SER A 165 15.68 -25.20 9.00
C SER A 165 14.62 -26.05 9.71
N ILE A 166 14.52 -25.97 11.05
CA ILE A 166 13.48 -26.70 11.79
C ILE A 166 12.10 -26.15 11.46
N ILE A 167 11.92 -24.82 11.51
CA ILE A 167 10.64 -24.18 11.20
C ILE A 167 10.19 -24.51 9.78
N ASP A 168 11.08 -24.39 8.81
CA ASP A 168 10.79 -24.69 7.39
C ASP A 168 10.31 -26.15 7.20
N ARG A 169 11.01 -27.10 7.83
CA ARG A 169 10.60 -28.52 7.77
C ARG A 169 9.25 -28.77 8.44
N CYS A 170 9.00 -28.13 9.59
CA CYS A 170 7.71 -28.26 10.28
C CYS A 170 6.58 -27.69 9.42
N VAL A 171 6.76 -26.50 8.87
CA VAL A 171 5.79 -25.86 8.00
C VAL A 171 5.50 -26.71 6.76
N THR A 172 6.54 -27.18 6.09
CA THR A 172 6.39 -28.06 4.90
C THR A 172 5.64 -29.35 5.24
N ARG A 173 5.93 -29.97 6.38
CA ARG A 173 5.26 -31.21 6.82
C ARG A 173 3.79 -30.97 7.12
N ILE A 174 3.46 -29.90 7.83
CA ILE A 174 2.08 -29.55 8.21
C ILE A 174 1.23 -29.30 6.97
N TYR A 175 1.74 -28.49 6.03
CA TYR A 175 1.00 -28.24 4.81
C TYR A 175 0.91 -29.47 3.90
N GLY A 176 1.95 -30.33 3.88
CA GLY A 176 1.89 -31.62 3.21
C GLY A 176 0.72 -32.47 3.73
N GLN A 177 0.55 -32.57 5.03
CA GLN A 177 -0.58 -33.27 5.66
C GLN A 177 -1.93 -32.59 5.36
N PHE A 178 -1.99 -31.27 5.47
CA PHE A 178 -3.21 -30.50 5.23
C PHE A 178 -3.73 -30.65 3.80
N PHE A 179 -2.84 -30.66 2.80
CA PHE A 179 -3.27 -30.86 1.41
C PHE A 179 -3.61 -32.31 1.07
N GLN A 180 -3.04 -33.29 1.79
CA GLN A 180 -3.37 -34.71 1.61
C GLN A 180 -4.72 -35.07 2.23
N ASP A 181 -5.04 -34.56 3.41
CA ASP A 181 -6.30 -34.82 4.10
C ASP A 181 -7.28 -33.65 3.92
N LYS A 182 -8.26 -33.85 3.06
CA LYS A 182 -9.31 -32.86 2.78
C LYS A 182 -10.20 -32.54 3.99
N ARG A 183 -10.21 -33.38 5.03
CA ARG A 183 -11.02 -33.19 6.24
C ARG A 183 -10.25 -32.43 7.32
N MET A 184 -8.97 -32.25 7.18
CA MET A 184 -8.13 -31.54 8.14
C MET A 184 -8.52 -30.04 8.17
N ALA A 185 -8.77 -29.50 9.37
CA ALA A 185 -8.94 -28.07 9.55
C ALA A 185 -7.63 -27.29 9.20
N PRO A 186 -7.74 -26.01 8.83
CA PRO A 186 -6.55 -25.21 8.57
C PRO A 186 -5.57 -25.26 9.75
N PRO A 187 -4.29 -25.49 9.48
CA PRO A 187 -3.30 -25.60 10.55
C PRO A 187 -3.18 -24.28 11.34
N THR A 188 -2.82 -24.40 12.60
CA THR A 188 -2.59 -23.28 13.51
C THR A 188 -1.16 -23.29 14.04
N LEU A 189 -0.75 -22.24 14.73
CA LEU A 189 0.58 -22.19 15.38
C LEU A 189 0.80 -23.35 16.35
N LEU A 190 -0.26 -23.89 16.96
CA LEU A 190 -0.16 -25.04 17.87
C LEU A 190 0.25 -26.33 17.16
N ASN A 191 0.09 -26.41 15.85
CA ASN A 191 0.50 -27.57 15.05
C ASN A 191 2.00 -27.53 14.67
N LEU A 192 2.70 -26.44 14.97
CA LEU A 192 4.15 -26.32 14.76
C LEU A 192 4.99 -27.01 15.87
N PHE A 193 4.35 -27.40 16.96
CA PHE A 193 4.99 -28.10 18.07
C PHE A 193 4.91 -29.62 17.94
#